data_b590589d56d219a825921a057228ce16
#
_entry.id   b590589d56d219a825921a057228ce16
#
_cell.length_a   1.000
_cell.length_b   1.000
_cell.length_c   1.000
_cell.angle_alpha   90.00
_cell.angle_beta   90.00
_cell.angle_gamma   90.00
#
_symmetry.space_group_name_H-M   'P 1'
#
loop_
_entity.id
_entity.type
_entity.pdbx_description
1 polymer ?
#
loop_
_entity_poly.entity_id
_entity_poly.type
_entity_poly.pdbx_seq_one_letter_code
_entity_poly.pdbx_strand_id
1 'polypeptide(L)'
;MSEQIDQKIAVGFGHGEGDIHGNADRRCPTVLLLDVSGSMSGKPLEELQAGLTQYIDEVAADSLAKRRLEIAIVTFGGTVQVAQEFATPDRVLIPTLSASGDTPMGQAIVAALDLLKERRIELSRQAVPQYKPWVFLITDGGPTDDGREIWHEGVRRLRESRNNRAQFFAVAVEGANMEKLKQLCDETRPADEESRPPLKLQGVRFRELFQWITQSQKAITQSNPGDKVSFPSISGWAAGQS
;
A
#
# COMPACT_ATOMS: atom_id res chain seq x y z
N MET A 1 17.02 31.29 16.37
CA MET A 1 15.60 31.44 15.98
C MET A 1 15.28 30.25 15.10
N SER A 2 14.73 29.23 15.72
CA SER A 2 14.34 27.97 15.10
C SER A 2 12.87 28.07 14.74
N GLU A 3 12.56 28.22 13.46
CA GLU A 3 11.18 28.09 12.97
C GLU A 3 10.80 26.62 12.96
N GLN A 4 9.84 26.31 13.81
CA GLN A 4 9.14 25.05 13.87
C GLN A 4 8.35 24.86 12.57
N ILE A 5 8.68 23.78 11.84
CA ILE A 5 7.83 23.28 10.76
C ILE A 5 6.79 22.35 11.40
N ASP A 6 5.76 22.97 11.98
CA ASP A 6 4.54 22.28 12.41
C ASP A 6 3.52 22.34 11.26
N GLN A 7 3.75 21.59 10.19
CA GLN A 7 2.66 21.26 9.27
C GLN A 7 1.91 20.05 9.83
N LYS A 8 0.96 20.32 10.70
CA LYS A 8 -0.09 19.37 11.08
C LYS A 8 -0.83 18.93 9.82
N ILE A 9 -0.60 17.66 9.42
CA ILE A 9 -1.52 16.97 8.52
C ILE A 9 -2.87 16.96 9.25
N ALA A 10 -3.85 17.65 8.72
CA ALA A 10 -5.20 17.65 9.27
C ALA A 10 -5.81 16.26 8.99
N VAL A 11 -5.57 15.32 9.90
CA VAL A 11 -6.25 14.04 9.92
C VAL A 11 -7.62 14.28 10.55
N GLY A 12 -8.63 14.36 9.70
CA GLY A 12 -10.01 14.37 10.15
C GLY A 12 -10.36 12.99 10.69
N PHE A 13 -10.31 12.81 12.02
CA PHE A 13 -10.68 11.56 12.68
C PHE A 13 -12.19 11.33 12.62
N GLY A 14 -12.64 10.72 11.53
CA GLY A 14 -13.94 10.07 11.46
C GLY A 14 -13.78 8.59 11.82
N HIS A 15 -13.65 8.26 13.09
CA HIS A 15 -13.58 6.86 13.53
C HIS A 15 -14.89 6.16 13.25
N GLY A 16 -14.88 5.27 12.25
CA GLY A 16 -15.96 4.32 12.04
C GLY A 16 -15.99 3.26 13.16
N GLU A 17 -16.42 3.62 14.36
CA GLU A 17 -16.58 2.68 15.49
C GLU A 17 -17.49 1.49 15.16
N GLY A 18 -18.32 1.58 14.10
CA GLY A 18 -19.26 0.54 13.69
C GLY A 18 -18.66 -0.68 13.00
N ASP A 19 -17.40 -0.62 12.56
CA ASP A 19 -16.84 -1.64 11.65
C ASP A 19 -16.23 -2.84 12.39
N ILE A 20 -15.88 -2.70 13.64
CA ILE A 20 -15.23 -3.75 14.44
C ILE A 20 -16.23 -4.53 15.28
N HIS A 21 -17.27 -3.87 15.83
CA HIS A 21 -18.20 -4.46 16.79
C HIS A 21 -19.10 -5.60 16.27
N GLY A 22 -19.19 -5.80 14.94
CA GLY A 22 -20.01 -6.87 14.35
C GLY A 22 -19.21 -7.98 13.69
N ASN A 23 -17.88 -7.92 13.67
CA ASN A 23 -17.07 -8.84 12.89
C ASN A 23 -15.76 -9.23 13.62
N ALA A 24 -15.78 -10.41 14.23
CA ALA A 24 -14.64 -10.99 14.94
C ALA A 24 -13.61 -11.69 14.01
N ASP A 25 -13.80 -11.61 12.70
CA ASP A 25 -12.87 -12.21 11.75
C ASP A 25 -11.50 -11.54 11.83
N ARG A 26 -10.46 -12.33 11.53
CA ARG A 26 -9.08 -11.84 11.42
C ARG A 26 -8.99 -10.77 10.33
N ARG A 27 -8.31 -9.66 10.61
CA ARG A 27 -8.14 -8.55 9.66
C ARG A 27 -6.78 -8.58 8.96
N CYS A 28 -6.80 -8.22 7.69
CA CYS A 28 -5.62 -7.99 6.86
C CYS A 28 -5.56 -6.51 6.44
N PRO A 29 -4.94 -5.64 7.25
CA PRO A 29 -4.77 -4.24 6.87
C PRO A 29 -3.88 -4.13 5.64
N THR A 30 -4.36 -3.42 4.62
CA THR A 30 -3.67 -3.18 3.35
C THR A 30 -3.63 -1.69 3.05
N VAL A 31 -2.45 -1.15 2.81
CA VAL A 31 -2.26 0.24 2.37
C VAL A 31 -1.83 0.26 0.92
N LEU A 32 -2.56 1.00 0.10
CA LEU A 32 -2.20 1.31 -1.28
C LEU A 32 -1.60 2.72 -1.32
N LEU A 33 -0.28 2.81 -1.60
CA LEU A 33 0.43 4.05 -1.88
C LEU A 33 0.43 4.28 -3.37
N LEU A 34 -0.33 5.25 -3.85
CA LEU A 34 -0.55 5.51 -5.27
C LEU A 34 0.13 6.80 -5.68
N ASP A 35 1.09 6.69 -6.57
CA ASP A 35 1.71 7.83 -7.22
C ASP A 35 0.70 8.51 -8.15
N VAL A 36 0.44 9.78 -7.89
CA VAL A 36 -0.37 10.67 -8.71
C VAL A 36 0.44 11.91 -9.09
N SER A 37 1.76 11.78 -9.21
CA SER A 37 2.64 12.85 -9.70
C SER A 37 2.36 13.19 -11.16
N GLY A 38 2.91 14.31 -11.63
CA GLY A 38 2.65 14.80 -12.98
C GLY A 38 2.99 13.82 -14.10
N SER A 39 3.98 12.93 -13.90
CA SER A 39 4.38 11.89 -14.85
C SER A 39 3.32 10.82 -15.06
N MET A 40 2.49 10.55 -14.06
CA MET A 40 1.37 9.61 -14.15
C MET A 40 0.20 10.10 -15.00
N SER A 41 0.25 11.34 -15.53
CA SER A 41 -0.84 11.92 -16.34
C SER A 41 -1.22 11.09 -17.55
N GLY A 42 -2.50 11.10 -17.90
CA GLY A 42 -3.07 10.42 -19.05
C GLY A 42 -3.26 8.92 -18.81
N LYS A 43 -2.83 8.11 -19.78
CA LYS A 43 -3.10 6.67 -19.78
C LYS A 43 -2.65 5.92 -18.52
N PRO A 44 -1.47 6.18 -17.92
CA PRO A 44 -1.08 5.51 -16.68
C PRO A 44 -2.10 5.72 -15.55
N LEU A 45 -2.55 6.97 -15.35
CA LEU A 45 -3.51 7.30 -14.31
C LEU A 45 -4.91 6.71 -14.57
N GLU A 46 -5.35 6.74 -15.83
CA GLU A 46 -6.64 6.16 -16.25
C GLU A 46 -6.68 4.65 -15.99
N GLU A 47 -5.61 3.93 -16.35
CA GLU A 47 -5.50 2.48 -16.13
C GLU A 47 -5.34 2.15 -14.63
N LEU A 48 -4.61 2.99 -13.86
CA LEU A 48 -4.51 2.85 -12.42
C LEU A 48 -5.90 3.01 -11.75
N GLN A 49 -6.65 4.04 -12.14
CA GLN A 49 -8.02 4.29 -11.66
C GLN A 49 -8.95 3.10 -12.00
N ALA A 50 -8.90 2.61 -13.23
CA ALA A 50 -9.73 1.49 -13.66
C ALA A 50 -9.37 0.19 -12.92
N GLY A 51 -8.07 -0.09 -12.75
CA GLY A 51 -7.60 -1.25 -12.01
C GLY A 51 -7.96 -1.18 -10.53
N LEU A 52 -7.83 -0.01 -9.90
CA LEU A 52 -8.23 0.21 -8.52
C LEU A 52 -9.73 -0.05 -8.32
N THR A 53 -10.56 0.48 -9.21
CA THR A 53 -12.01 0.27 -9.19
C THR A 53 -12.35 -1.21 -9.27
N GLN A 54 -11.79 -1.90 -10.27
CA GLN A 54 -12.00 -3.34 -10.44
C GLN A 54 -11.59 -4.15 -9.19
N TYR A 55 -10.43 -3.81 -8.61
CA TYR A 55 -9.93 -4.47 -7.40
C TYR A 55 -10.91 -4.34 -6.23
N ILE A 56 -11.38 -3.14 -5.94
CA ILE A 56 -12.32 -2.90 -4.84
C ILE A 56 -13.63 -3.65 -5.08
N ASP A 57 -14.17 -3.60 -6.30
CA ASP A 57 -15.40 -4.33 -6.66
C ASP A 57 -15.24 -5.84 -6.48
N GLU A 58 -14.13 -6.43 -6.94
CA GLU A 58 -13.86 -7.86 -6.84
C GLU A 58 -13.71 -8.35 -5.40
N VAL A 59 -13.00 -7.57 -4.53
CA VAL A 59 -12.85 -7.96 -3.12
C VAL A 59 -14.10 -7.69 -2.30
N ALA A 60 -14.90 -6.69 -2.67
CA ALA A 60 -16.19 -6.41 -2.04
C ALA A 60 -17.25 -7.49 -2.38
N ALA A 61 -17.15 -8.10 -3.55
CA ALA A 61 -18.01 -9.20 -3.96
C ALA A 61 -17.67 -10.54 -3.30
N ASP A 62 -16.42 -10.71 -2.82
CA ASP A 62 -16.00 -11.95 -2.16
C ASP A 62 -16.38 -11.95 -0.67
N SER A 63 -17.12 -12.94 -0.23
CA SER A 63 -17.71 -13.00 1.12
C SER A 63 -16.69 -13.06 2.26
N LEU A 64 -15.49 -13.63 2.05
CA LEU A 64 -14.42 -13.69 3.04
C LEU A 64 -13.51 -12.47 2.94
N ALA A 65 -13.08 -12.09 1.73
CA ALA A 65 -12.24 -10.92 1.54
C ALA A 65 -12.92 -9.66 2.06
N LYS A 66 -14.18 -9.46 1.75
CA LYS A 66 -15.01 -8.35 2.25
C LYS A 66 -14.99 -8.20 3.78
N ARG A 67 -14.96 -9.29 4.54
CA ARG A 67 -14.96 -9.26 6.01
C ARG A 67 -13.55 -9.20 6.60
N ARG A 68 -12.53 -9.63 5.86
CA ARG A 68 -11.18 -9.84 6.37
C ARG A 68 -10.16 -8.81 5.87
N LEU A 69 -10.41 -8.17 4.73
CA LEU A 69 -9.57 -7.08 4.26
C LEU A 69 -10.01 -5.75 4.87
N GLU A 70 -9.04 -4.89 5.08
CA GLU A 70 -9.22 -3.47 5.37
C GLU A 70 -8.27 -2.71 4.47
N ILE A 71 -8.79 -1.76 3.71
CA ILE A 71 -8.04 -1.06 2.67
C ILE A 71 -7.98 0.42 3.01
N ALA A 72 -6.78 0.96 3.01
CA ALA A 72 -6.51 2.39 3.04
C ALA A 72 -5.79 2.80 1.76
N ILE A 73 -6.07 4.02 1.29
CA ILE A 73 -5.46 4.58 0.07
C ILE A 73 -4.78 5.88 0.44
N VAL A 74 -3.48 5.96 0.18
CA VAL A 74 -2.68 7.16 0.30
C VAL A 74 -2.19 7.56 -1.08
N THR A 75 -2.53 8.74 -1.54
CA THR A 75 -2.04 9.30 -2.80
C THR A 75 -0.88 10.25 -2.54
N PHE A 76 0.08 10.29 -3.45
CA PHE A 76 1.20 11.23 -3.40
C PHE A 76 1.53 11.78 -4.78
N GLY A 77 1.44 13.11 -4.88
CA GLY A 77 1.69 13.89 -6.09
C GLY A 77 1.66 15.36 -5.72
N GLY A 78 2.84 16.02 -5.62
CA GLY A 78 3.01 17.34 -5.03
C GLY A 78 2.73 17.39 -3.53
N THR A 79 1.65 16.74 -3.07
CA THR A 79 1.29 16.56 -1.65
C THR A 79 0.97 15.10 -1.36
N VAL A 80 1.04 14.73 -0.08
CA VAL A 80 0.62 13.42 0.40
C VAL A 80 -0.76 13.54 1.05
N GLN A 81 -1.68 12.68 0.66
CA GLN A 81 -3.06 12.68 1.18
C GLN A 81 -3.51 11.27 1.53
N VAL A 82 -4.14 11.10 2.69
CA VAL A 82 -4.93 9.92 3.00
C VAL A 82 -6.26 10.08 2.28
N ALA A 83 -6.36 9.52 1.07
CA ALA A 83 -7.55 9.63 0.23
C ALA A 83 -8.67 8.71 0.70
N GLN A 84 -8.33 7.61 1.39
CA GLN A 84 -9.25 6.68 2.03
C GLN A 84 -8.59 6.11 3.28
N GLU A 85 -9.19 6.29 4.44
CA GLU A 85 -8.80 5.62 5.67
C GLU A 85 -9.19 4.14 5.64
N PHE A 86 -8.70 3.33 6.60
CA PHE A 86 -9.02 1.92 6.64
C PHE A 86 -10.53 1.66 6.69
N ALA A 87 -11.02 0.95 5.70
CA ALA A 87 -12.40 0.48 5.63
C ALA A 87 -12.44 -0.95 5.05
N THR A 88 -13.51 -1.68 5.35
CA THR A 88 -13.80 -2.94 4.66
C THR A 88 -14.11 -2.67 3.18
N PRO A 89 -13.82 -3.59 2.26
CA PRO A 89 -13.97 -3.36 0.83
C PRO A 89 -15.32 -2.79 0.38
N ASP A 90 -16.42 -3.19 1.02
CA ASP A 90 -17.77 -2.72 0.74
C ASP A 90 -18.06 -1.27 1.24
N ARG A 91 -17.13 -0.68 1.98
CA ARG A 91 -17.22 0.68 2.51
C ARG A 91 -16.13 1.61 1.99
N VAL A 92 -15.22 1.09 1.17
CA VAL A 92 -14.20 1.93 0.53
C VAL A 92 -14.85 2.90 -0.44
N LEU A 93 -14.60 4.18 -0.22
CA LEU A 93 -14.93 5.22 -1.19
C LEU A 93 -13.74 5.41 -2.12
N ILE A 94 -13.88 4.94 -3.36
CA ILE A 94 -12.80 4.99 -4.34
C ILE A 94 -12.55 6.45 -4.72
N PRO A 95 -11.34 7.01 -4.43
CA PRO A 95 -11.06 8.39 -4.78
C PRO A 95 -10.93 8.57 -6.29
N THR A 96 -11.32 9.72 -6.79
CA THR A 96 -10.97 10.14 -8.16
C THR A 96 -9.52 10.59 -8.17
N LEU A 97 -8.67 9.89 -8.92
CA LEU A 97 -7.25 10.20 -9.02
C LEU A 97 -7.01 11.38 -9.98
N SER A 98 -6.13 12.29 -9.61
CA SER A 98 -5.75 13.44 -10.42
C SER A 98 -4.24 13.64 -10.35
N ALA A 99 -3.57 13.64 -11.50
CA ALA A 99 -2.13 13.77 -11.55
C ALA A 99 -1.65 15.22 -11.40
N SER A 100 -0.72 15.45 -10.48
CA SER A 100 -0.09 16.77 -10.31
C SER A 100 1.19 16.71 -9.47
N GLY A 101 2.07 17.68 -9.70
CA GLY A 101 3.23 17.96 -8.83
C GLY A 101 4.31 16.87 -8.85
N ASP A 102 5.11 16.91 -7.79
CA ASP A 102 6.29 16.07 -7.58
C ASP A 102 5.94 14.71 -6.94
N THR A 103 6.97 13.91 -6.65
CA THR A 103 6.86 12.55 -6.10
C THR A 103 7.42 12.50 -4.66
N PRO A 104 6.72 13.01 -3.63
CA PRO A 104 7.17 13.00 -2.23
C PRO A 104 7.04 11.59 -1.60
N MET A 105 7.82 10.65 -2.11
CA MET A 105 7.71 9.21 -1.81
C MET A 105 8.07 8.89 -0.36
N GLY A 106 9.13 9.51 0.19
CA GLY A 106 9.53 9.33 1.59
C GLY A 106 8.42 9.78 2.54
N GLN A 107 7.82 10.94 2.28
CA GLN A 107 6.69 11.44 3.06
C GLN A 107 5.47 10.50 2.96
N ALA A 108 5.20 9.96 1.78
CA ALA A 108 4.10 9.00 1.56
C ALA A 108 4.32 7.70 2.36
N ILE A 109 5.54 7.17 2.36
CA ILE A 109 5.91 5.99 3.15
C ILE A 109 5.69 6.24 4.64
N VAL A 110 6.13 7.40 5.16
CA VAL A 110 5.93 7.77 6.57
C VAL A 110 4.44 7.80 6.90
N ALA A 111 3.63 8.48 6.09
CA ALA A 111 2.19 8.58 6.31
C ALA A 111 1.50 7.20 6.29
N ALA A 112 1.85 6.34 5.34
CA ALA A 112 1.28 4.99 5.24
C ALA A 112 1.63 4.11 6.45
N LEU A 113 2.86 4.20 6.95
CA LEU A 113 3.30 3.40 8.09
C LEU A 113 2.70 3.92 9.41
N ASP A 114 2.46 5.22 9.54
CA ASP A 114 1.75 5.79 10.68
C ASP A 114 0.28 5.32 10.69
N LEU A 115 -0.41 5.47 9.56
CA LEU A 115 -1.78 5.00 9.39
C LEU A 115 -1.92 3.51 9.72
N LEU A 116 -1.00 2.69 9.20
CA LEU A 116 -0.97 1.25 9.47
C LEU A 116 -0.71 0.93 10.94
N LYS A 117 0.21 1.65 11.59
CA LYS A 117 0.53 1.48 13.01
C LYS A 117 -0.68 1.79 13.88
N GLU A 118 -1.38 2.89 13.62
CA GLU A 118 -2.57 3.30 14.36
C GLU A 118 -3.68 2.25 14.23
N ARG A 119 -3.96 1.77 13.00
CA ARG A 119 -4.97 0.73 12.79
C ARG A 119 -4.65 -0.57 13.52
N ARG A 120 -3.39 -1.00 13.48
CA ARG A 120 -2.96 -2.22 14.18
C ARG A 120 -3.09 -2.11 15.70
N ILE A 121 -2.81 -0.94 16.27
CA ILE A 121 -3.01 -0.68 17.70
C ILE A 121 -4.50 -0.75 18.03
N GLU A 122 -5.35 -0.17 17.22
CA GLU A 122 -6.81 -0.20 17.41
C GLU A 122 -7.35 -1.65 17.37
N LEU A 123 -7.01 -2.42 16.35
CA LEU A 123 -7.37 -3.84 16.22
C LEU A 123 -6.89 -4.65 17.43
N SER A 124 -5.66 -4.39 17.91
CA SER A 124 -5.10 -5.08 19.09
C SER A 124 -5.83 -4.71 20.37
N ARG A 125 -6.22 -3.46 20.56
CA ARG A 125 -7.01 -3.02 21.72
C ARG A 125 -8.38 -3.69 21.78
N GLN A 126 -8.95 -4.04 20.63
CA GLN A 126 -10.23 -4.71 20.50
C GLN A 126 -10.09 -6.24 20.41
N ALA A 127 -8.88 -6.77 20.66
CA ALA A 127 -8.56 -8.19 20.58
C ALA A 127 -8.89 -8.85 19.22
N VAL A 128 -8.89 -8.07 18.12
CA VAL A 128 -9.10 -8.57 16.77
C VAL A 128 -7.82 -9.19 16.24
N PRO A 129 -7.82 -10.48 15.85
CA PRO A 129 -6.65 -11.12 15.28
C PRO A 129 -6.26 -10.48 13.94
N GLN A 130 -4.96 -10.48 13.63
CA GLN A 130 -4.46 -9.85 12.42
C GLN A 130 -3.64 -10.82 11.56
N TYR A 131 -3.80 -10.72 10.25
CA TYR A 131 -2.81 -11.22 9.29
C TYR A 131 -1.61 -10.26 9.23
N LYS A 132 -0.53 -10.68 8.57
CA LYS A 132 0.56 -9.76 8.20
C LYS A 132 -0.02 -8.63 7.34
N PRO A 133 0.20 -7.37 7.70
CA PRO A 133 -0.31 -6.25 6.90
C PRO A 133 0.43 -6.15 5.56
N TRP A 134 -0.21 -5.55 4.57
CA TRP A 134 0.35 -5.35 3.24
C TRP A 134 0.47 -3.87 2.91
N VAL A 135 1.58 -3.52 2.26
CA VAL A 135 1.81 -2.17 1.73
C VAL A 135 2.24 -2.28 0.28
N PHE A 136 1.48 -1.69 -0.62
CA PHE A 136 1.81 -1.58 -2.04
C PHE A 136 2.22 -0.16 -2.36
N LEU A 137 3.43 0.03 -2.86
CA LEU A 137 3.90 1.29 -3.42
C LEU A 137 3.89 1.17 -4.95
N ILE A 138 3.05 1.97 -5.61
CA ILE A 138 2.90 1.97 -7.08
C ILE A 138 3.35 3.33 -7.59
N THR A 139 4.39 3.37 -8.45
CA THR A 139 5.02 4.61 -8.93
C THR A 139 5.66 4.45 -10.31
N ASP A 140 5.69 5.52 -11.08
CA ASP A 140 6.42 5.65 -12.34
C ASP A 140 7.69 6.50 -12.22
N GLY A 141 8.00 7.01 -11.00
CA GLY A 141 9.08 7.96 -10.78
C GLY A 141 10.12 7.53 -9.76
N GLY A 142 10.97 8.48 -9.45
CA GLY A 142 11.89 8.44 -8.32
C GLY A 142 11.47 9.44 -7.23
N PRO A 143 11.91 9.24 -5.98
CA PRO A 143 11.58 10.16 -4.90
C PRO A 143 12.17 11.55 -5.16
N THR A 144 11.33 12.59 -5.09
CA THR A 144 11.78 13.99 -5.18
C THR A 144 12.23 14.54 -3.81
N ASP A 145 11.93 13.81 -2.77
CA ASP A 145 12.39 14.06 -1.41
C ASP A 145 13.62 13.23 -1.00
N ASP A 146 14.28 12.57 -1.97
CA ASP A 146 15.55 11.85 -1.77
C ASP A 146 16.64 12.81 -1.22
N GLY A 147 17.39 12.34 -0.24
CA GLY A 147 18.40 13.15 0.46
C GLY A 147 17.81 14.09 1.53
N ARG A 148 16.51 14.21 1.67
CA ARG A 148 15.87 14.95 2.78
C ARG A 148 15.67 14.03 4.01
N GLU A 149 15.54 14.65 5.17
CA GLU A 149 15.33 13.92 6.43
C GLU A 149 14.10 12.99 6.35
N ILE A 150 13.02 13.44 5.72
CA ILE A 150 11.78 12.67 5.56
C ILE A 150 11.96 11.37 4.75
N TRP A 151 12.85 11.37 3.75
CA TRP A 151 13.22 10.15 3.02
C TRP A 151 13.95 9.16 3.92
N HIS A 152 14.96 9.64 4.67
CA HIS A 152 15.70 8.79 5.60
C HIS A 152 14.81 8.25 6.71
N GLU A 153 13.86 9.04 7.18
CA GLU A 153 12.84 8.62 8.14
C GLU A 153 11.95 7.51 7.56
N GLY A 154 11.46 7.67 6.33
CA GLY A 154 10.67 6.65 5.62
C GLY A 154 11.41 5.32 5.50
N VAL A 155 12.67 5.36 5.04
CA VAL A 155 13.55 4.19 4.91
C VAL A 155 13.78 3.53 6.29
N ARG A 156 14.06 4.32 7.33
CA ARG A 156 14.24 3.82 8.70
C ARG A 156 12.99 3.09 9.21
N ARG A 157 11.82 3.68 9.02
CA ARG A 157 10.54 3.08 9.45
C ARG A 157 10.20 1.81 8.67
N LEU A 158 10.52 1.76 7.38
CA LEU A 158 10.40 0.52 6.60
C LEU A 158 11.27 -0.59 7.18
N ARG A 159 12.53 -0.27 7.53
CA ARG A 159 13.44 -1.23 8.19
C ARG A 159 12.90 -1.72 9.53
N GLU A 160 12.33 -0.84 10.32
CA GLU A 160 11.67 -1.20 11.59
C GLU A 160 10.42 -2.05 11.36
N SER A 161 9.66 -1.79 10.29
CA SER A 161 8.44 -2.52 9.95
C SER A 161 8.69 -4.00 9.63
N ARG A 162 9.91 -4.39 9.20
CA ARG A 162 10.28 -5.79 8.96
C ARG A 162 10.10 -6.66 10.20
N ASN A 163 10.35 -6.12 11.39
CA ASN A 163 10.17 -6.82 12.66
C ASN A 163 8.69 -7.14 12.93
N ASN A 164 7.80 -6.29 12.41
CA ASN A 164 6.35 -6.50 12.44
C ASN A 164 5.83 -7.32 11.27
N ARG A 165 6.75 -7.82 10.40
CA ARG A 165 6.48 -8.67 9.26
C ARG A 165 5.46 -8.09 8.27
N ALA A 166 5.41 -6.77 8.10
CA ALA A 166 4.64 -6.15 7.04
C ALA A 166 5.16 -6.64 5.67
N GLN A 167 4.23 -7.01 4.78
CA GLN A 167 4.57 -7.39 3.41
C GLN A 167 4.63 -6.12 2.58
N PHE A 168 5.81 -5.74 2.10
CA PHE A 168 5.99 -4.57 1.25
C PHE A 168 6.21 -5.00 -0.20
N PHE A 169 5.49 -4.37 -1.11
CA PHE A 169 5.58 -4.59 -2.55
C PHE A 169 5.79 -3.26 -3.25
N ALA A 170 6.95 -3.09 -3.86
CA ALA A 170 7.17 -1.96 -4.77
C ALA A 170 6.79 -2.38 -6.18
N VAL A 171 5.94 -1.59 -6.83
CA VAL A 171 5.46 -1.79 -8.20
C VAL A 171 5.96 -0.64 -9.05
N ALA A 172 6.84 -0.97 -9.98
CA ALA A 172 7.44 -0.04 -10.90
C ALA A 172 6.64 0.04 -12.20
N VAL A 173 6.13 1.20 -12.53
CA VAL A 173 5.62 1.55 -13.86
C VAL A 173 6.80 2.01 -14.73
N GLU A 174 6.60 2.16 -16.03
CA GLU A 174 7.63 2.66 -16.94
C GLU A 174 8.12 4.04 -16.49
N GLY A 175 9.44 4.20 -16.37
CA GLY A 175 10.07 5.43 -15.84
C GLY A 175 10.53 5.35 -14.38
N ALA A 176 10.02 4.38 -13.60
CA ALA A 176 10.33 4.25 -12.18
C ALA A 176 11.84 4.06 -11.91
N ASN A 177 12.31 4.66 -10.82
CA ASN A 177 13.68 4.48 -10.34
C ASN A 177 13.84 3.13 -9.65
N MET A 178 14.25 2.12 -10.42
CA MET A 178 14.41 0.74 -9.96
C MET A 178 15.42 0.58 -8.82
N GLU A 179 16.48 1.40 -8.79
CA GLU A 179 17.49 1.35 -7.73
C GLU A 179 16.89 1.76 -6.38
N LYS A 180 16.13 2.85 -6.35
CA LYS A 180 15.45 3.31 -5.14
C LYS A 180 14.38 2.31 -4.69
N LEU A 181 13.60 1.76 -5.62
CA LEU A 181 12.59 0.75 -5.27
C LEU A 181 13.23 -0.53 -4.74
N LYS A 182 14.37 -0.96 -5.32
CA LYS A 182 15.13 -2.10 -4.79
C LYS A 182 15.65 -1.82 -3.39
N GLN A 183 16.20 -0.63 -3.14
CA GLN A 183 16.63 -0.22 -1.80
C GLN A 183 15.48 -0.37 -0.79
N LEU A 184 14.27 0.11 -1.11
CA LEU A 184 13.11 0.00 -0.22
C LEU A 184 12.72 -1.48 0.03
N CYS A 185 12.74 -2.32 -1.01
CA CYS A 185 12.47 -3.75 -0.87
C CYS A 185 13.49 -4.43 0.03
N ASP A 186 14.78 -4.12 -0.13
CA ASP A 186 15.85 -4.71 0.68
C ASP A 186 15.75 -4.31 2.16
N GLU A 187 15.31 -3.08 2.44
CA GLU A 187 15.11 -2.59 3.81
C GLU A 187 13.95 -3.29 4.55
N THR A 188 12.94 -3.75 3.81
CA THR A 188 11.79 -4.44 4.40
C THR A 188 11.99 -5.95 4.55
N ARG A 189 13.07 -6.49 4.02
CA ARG A 189 13.35 -7.92 4.02
C ARG A 189 13.64 -8.43 5.45
N PRO A 190 12.91 -9.44 5.95
CA PRO A 190 13.32 -10.18 7.13
C PRO A 190 14.68 -10.86 6.90
N ALA A 191 15.48 -11.02 7.96
CA ALA A 191 16.83 -11.58 7.85
C ALA A 191 16.86 -13.06 7.36
N ASP A 192 15.75 -13.75 7.55
CA ASP A 192 15.53 -15.18 7.21
C ASP A 192 14.79 -15.40 5.88
N GLU A 193 14.47 -14.35 5.16
CA GLU A 193 13.76 -14.43 3.87
C GLU A 193 14.62 -13.85 2.73
N GLU A 194 14.41 -14.33 1.49
CA GLU A 194 14.99 -13.71 0.31
C GLU A 194 14.34 -12.36 0.01
N SER A 195 15.13 -11.44 -0.57
CA SER A 195 14.61 -10.15 -1.00
C SER A 195 13.56 -10.34 -2.10
N ARG A 196 12.44 -9.64 -1.97
CA ARG A 196 11.46 -9.56 -3.07
C ARG A 196 11.83 -8.37 -3.94
N PRO A 197 12.24 -8.62 -5.19
CA PRO A 197 12.57 -7.52 -6.08
C PRO A 197 11.31 -6.69 -6.40
N PRO A 198 11.47 -5.42 -6.79
CA PRO A 198 10.37 -4.62 -7.29
C PRO A 198 9.68 -5.31 -8.48
N LEU A 199 8.36 -5.26 -8.53
CA LEU A 199 7.56 -5.77 -9.64
C LEU A 199 7.55 -4.71 -10.76
N LYS A 200 8.25 -4.95 -11.85
CA LYS A 200 8.25 -4.05 -13.00
C LYS A 200 7.11 -4.40 -13.94
N LEU A 201 6.10 -3.53 -14.05
CA LEU A 201 4.99 -3.72 -14.97
C LEU A 201 5.46 -3.67 -16.43
N GLN A 202 4.86 -4.51 -17.26
CA GLN A 202 5.04 -4.46 -18.72
C GLN A 202 4.01 -3.47 -19.28
N GLY A 203 4.42 -2.21 -19.51
CA GLY A 203 3.51 -1.13 -19.83
C GLY A 203 2.61 -0.74 -18.65
N VAL A 204 1.34 -0.46 -18.92
CA VAL A 204 0.35 0.01 -17.92
C VAL A 204 -0.63 -1.07 -17.51
N ARG A 205 -0.15 -2.27 -17.24
CA ARG A 205 -0.98 -3.45 -16.92
C ARG A 205 -1.48 -3.45 -15.47
N PHE A 206 -2.15 -2.38 -15.09
CA PHE A 206 -2.68 -2.26 -13.72
C PHE A 206 -3.82 -3.25 -13.43
N ARG A 207 -4.62 -3.63 -14.42
CA ARG A 207 -5.67 -4.63 -14.25
C ARG A 207 -5.10 -5.97 -13.80
N GLU A 208 -4.05 -6.43 -14.47
CA GLU A 208 -3.37 -7.68 -14.14
C GLU A 208 -2.69 -7.59 -12.77
N LEU A 209 -2.09 -6.44 -12.42
CA LEU A 209 -1.57 -6.19 -11.08
C LEU A 209 -2.67 -6.36 -10.03
N PHE A 210 -3.78 -5.66 -10.19
CA PHE A 210 -4.86 -5.70 -9.20
C PHE A 210 -5.56 -7.07 -9.14
N GLN A 211 -5.68 -7.78 -10.25
CA GLN A 211 -6.12 -9.19 -10.24
C GLN A 211 -5.16 -10.07 -9.44
N TRP A 212 -3.86 -9.89 -9.61
CA TRP A 212 -2.86 -10.60 -8.82
C TRP A 212 -2.96 -10.27 -7.33
N ILE A 213 -3.17 -9.01 -6.97
CA ILE A 213 -3.39 -8.57 -5.58
C ILE A 213 -4.65 -9.26 -5.04
N THR A 214 -5.77 -9.20 -5.76
CA THR A 214 -7.05 -9.84 -5.40
C THR A 214 -6.86 -11.33 -5.11
N GLN A 215 -6.26 -12.07 -6.04
CA GLN A 215 -6.06 -13.52 -5.91
C GLN A 215 -5.15 -13.86 -4.73
N SER A 216 -4.05 -13.09 -4.56
CA SER A 216 -3.12 -13.26 -3.46
C SER A 216 -3.77 -12.99 -2.10
N GLN A 217 -4.58 -11.95 -1.99
CA GLN A 217 -5.30 -11.61 -0.76
C GLN A 217 -6.43 -12.58 -0.44
N LYS A 218 -7.17 -13.06 -1.45
CA LYS A 218 -8.15 -14.14 -1.26
C LYS A 218 -7.49 -15.40 -0.73
N ALA A 219 -6.35 -15.80 -1.29
CA ALA A 219 -5.59 -16.96 -0.79
C ALA A 219 -5.16 -16.78 0.68
N ILE A 220 -4.65 -15.60 1.06
CA ILE A 220 -4.30 -15.29 2.45
C ILE A 220 -5.53 -15.31 3.36
N THR A 221 -6.62 -14.66 2.96
CA THR A 221 -7.82 -14.57 3.80
C THR A 221 -8.54 -15.91 3.97
N GLN A 222 -8.30 -16.87 3.09
CA GLN A 222 -8.80 -18.24 3.17
C GLN A 222 -7.88 -19.20 3.93
N SER A 223 -6.62 -18.79 4.20
CA SER A 223 -5.64 -19.63 4.88
C SER A 223 -5.81 -19.66 6.40
N ASN A 224 -5.28 -20.72 7.03
CA ASN A 224 -5.18 -20.81 8.48
C ASN A 224 -3.85 -20.20 8.99
N PRO A 225 -3.76 -19.90 10.29
CA PRO A 225 -2.51 -19.48 10.90
C PRO A 225 -1.40 -20.50 10.69
N GLY A 226 -0.27 -20.07 10.13
CA GLY A 226 0.89 -20.94 9.86
C GLY A 226 0.91 -21.60 8.48
N ASP A 227 -0.17 -21.51 7.70
CA ASP A 227 -0.18 -22.00 6.34
C ASP A 227 0.83 -21.25 5.46
N LYS A 228 1.53 -21.98 4.60
CA LYS A 228 2.33 -21.38 3.52
C LYS A 228 1.42 -21.10 2.35
N VAL A 229 1.24 -19.83 2.04
CA VAL A 229 0.44 -19.37 0.91
C VAL A 229 1.36 -19.05 -0.27
N SER A 230 1.13 -19.70 -1.41
CA SER A 230 1.80 -19.38 -2.66
C SER A 230 1.05 -18.28 -3.39
N PHE A 231 1.78 -17.30 -3.91
CA PHE A 231 1.19 -16.24 -4.72
C PHE A 231 1.08 -16.69 -6.19
N PRO A 232 0.10 -16.17 -6.94
CA PRO A 232 -0.01 -16.42 -8.38
C PRO A 232 1.25 -15.97 -9.12
N SER A 233 1.50 -16.53 -10.29
CA SER A 233 2.61 -16.11 -11.15
C SER A 233 2.43 -14.68 -11.64
N ILE A 234 3.54 -13.93 -11.70
CA ILE A 234 3.61 -12.59 -12.30
C ILE A 234 3.95 -12.63 -13.80
N SER A 235 4.18 -13.84 -14.35
CA SER A 235 4.56 -14.03 -15.74
C SER A 235 3.52 -13.44 -16.71
N GLY A 236 4.02 -12.70 -17.69
CA GLY A 236 3.20 -12.11 -18.76
C GLY A 236 2.68 -10.69 -18.50
N TRP A 237 2.74 -10.17 -17.26
CA TRP A 237 2.33 -8.80 -16.95
C TRP A 237 3.36 -8.00 -16.12
N ALA A 238 4.20 -8.68 -15.40
CA ALA A 238 5.33 -8.07 -14.71
C ALA A 238 6.59 -8.93 -14.80
N ALA A 239 7.73 -8.31 -14.57
CA ALA A 239 9.01 -8.95 -14.38
C ALA A 239 9.52 -8.62 -12.96
N GLY A 240 9.95 -9.64 -12.22
CA GLY A 240 10.80 -9.45 -11.06
C GLY A 240 12.25 -9.42 -11.55
N GLN A 241 13.05 -8.45 -11.11
CA GLN A 241 14.48 -8.55 -11.36
C GLN A 241 15.06 -9.61 -10.42
N SER A 242 15.68 -10.62 -11.02
CA SER A 242 16.50 -11.63 -10.30
C SER A 242 17.78 -11.00 -9.76
#